data_2b5e30923f4e7dd3a0de6902c505434f
#
_entry.id   2b5e30923f4e7dd3a0de6902c505434f
#
_cell.length_a   1.000
_cell.length_b   1.000
_cell.length_c   1.000
_cell.angle_alpha   90.00
_cell.angle_beta   90.00
_cell.angle_gamma   90.00
#
_symmetry.space_group_name_H-M   'P 1'
#
loop_
_entity.id
_entity.type
_entity.pdbx_description
1 polymer ?
#
loop_
_entity_poly.entity_id
_entity_poly.type
_entity_poly.pdbx_seq_one_letter_code
_entity_poly.pdbx_strand_id
1 'polypeptide(L)'
;MSKKEKGEFGYLKYKRSFNLLLTIIAFLIIAAVFVTGLIIFKSRNNYMTLVATVLVLPGAKIAVSYFILLPHKVCDKELYTSVEAAKGELSALYDVIVSNNKKPIGVCAMVISDNTIIALSHDKAPDKALFETSLKEFLKNDKLNVTVTLYTEKDTSVSYTHLRAHETKANLV
;
A
#
# COMPACT_ATOMS: atom_id res chain seq x y z
N MET A 1 -5.75 8.44 -16.57
CA MET A 1 -5.24 7.40 -15.65
C MET A 1 -6.41 6.46 -15.32
N SER A 2 -6.29 5.18 -15.61
CA SER A 2 -7.33 4.21 -15.24
C SER A 2 -7.37 4.08 -13.72
N LYS A 3 -8.58 4.13 -13.14
CA LYS A 3 -8.81 3.88 -11.71
C LYS A 3 -8.52 2.40 -11.45
N LYS A 4 -7.64 2.14 -10.48
CA LYS A 4 -7.32 0.78 -10.03
C LYS A 4 -7.87 0.55 -8.64
N GLU A 5 -8.31 -0.67 -8.38
CA GLU A 5 -8.83 -1.07 -7.08
C GLU A 5 -7.71 -1.58 -6.16
N LYS A 6 -7.98 -1.64 -4.85
CA LYS A 6 -7.02 -2.16 -3.88
C LYS A 6 -6.78 -3.65 -4.15
N GLY A 7 -5.51 -4.03 -4.22
CA GLY A 7 -5.11 -5.41 -4.52
C GLY A 7 -4.86 -5.70 -5.99
N GLU A 8 -5.11 -4.74 -6.90
CA GLU A 8 -4.74 -4.87 -8.31
C GLU A 8 -3.27 -4.49 -8.56
N PHE A 9 -2.64 -5.16 -9.51
CA PHE A 9 -1.28 -4.83 -9.94
C PHE A 9 -1.16 -3.37 -10.40
N GLY A 10 -0.20 -2.65 -9.84
CA GLY A 10 0.06 -1.24 -10.11
C GLY A 10 -0.86 -0.27 -9.35
N TYR A 11 -1.67 -0.75 -8.38
CA TYR A 11 -2.46 0.11 -7.51
C TYR A 11 -1.60 1.11 -6.74
N LEU A 12 -0.47 0.67 -6.21
CA LEU A 12 0.45 1.51 -5.44
C LEU A 12 0.99 2.67 -6.28
N LYS A 13 1.36 2.41 -7.54
CA LYS A 13 1.80 3.44 -8.49
C LYS A 13 0.70 4.45 -8.77
N TYR A 14 -0.52 3.97 -9.04
CA TYR A 14 -1.69 4.82 -9.26
C TYR A 14 -1.96 5.70 -8.04
N LYS A 15 -2.03 5.10 -6.85
CA LYS A 15 -2.33 5.79 -5.60
C LYS A 15 -1.29 6.85 -5.25
N ARG A 16 -0.01 6.55 -5.49
CA ARG A 16 1.10 7.47 -5.29
C ARG A 16 0.99 8.69 -6.19
N SER A 17 0.76 8.49 -7.50
CA SER A 17 0.58 9.59 -8.46
C SER A 17 -0.66 10.41 -8.15
N PHE A 18 -1.74 9.76 -7.75
CA PHE A 18 -2.99 10.45 -7.37
C PHE A 18 -2.80 11.30 -6.12
N ASN A 19 -2.16 10.75 -5.07
CA ASN A 19 -1.89 11.52 -3.85
C ASN A 19 -0.91 12.67 -4.09
N LEU A 20 0.08 12.50 -4.98
CA LEU A 20 0.98 13.58 -5.39
C LEU A 20 0.21 14.72 -6.04
N LEU A 21 -0.63 14.40 -7.04
CA LEU A 21 -1.45 15.39 -7.74
C LEU A 21 -2.36 16.14 -6.76
N LEU A 22 -3.03 15.39 -5.87
CA LEU A 22 -3.93 15.97 -4.87
C LEU A 22 -3.17 16.88 -3.89
N THR A 23 -1.95 16.51 -3.50
CA THR A 23 -1.07 17.33 -2.65
C THR A 23 -0.72 18.65 -3.35
N ILE A 24 -0.32 18.60 -4.62
CA ILE A 24 0.02 19.81 -5.39
C ILE A 24 -1.20 20.73 -5.49
N ILE A 25 -2.37 20.19 -5.82
CA ILE A 25 -3.61 20.97 -5.91
C ILE A 25 -3.96 21.62 -4.56
N ALA A 26 -3.87 20.86 -3.46
CA ALA A 26 -4.15 21.39 -2.13
C ALA A 26 -3.22 22.56 -1.78
N PHE A 27 -1.93 22.43 -2.02
CA PHE A 27 -0.97 23.51 -1.75
C PHE A 27 -1.19 24.74 -2.67
N LEU A 28 -1.57 24.54 -3.93
CA LEU A 28 -1.90 25.64 -4.83
C LEU A 28 -3.14 26.42 -4.34
N ILE A 29 -4.17 25.73 -3.86
CA ILE A 29 -5.37 26.36 -3.28
C ILE A 29 -4.98 27.19 -2.03
N ILE A 30 -4.19 26.59 -1.12
CA ILE A 30 -3.73 27.30 0.09
C ILE A 30 -2.94 28.55 -0.28
N ALA A 31 -2.01 28.44 -1.21
CA ALA A 31 -1.22 29.57 -1.69
C ALA A 31 -2.10 30.66 -2.33
N ALA A 32 -3.08 30.27 -3.15
CA ALA A 32 -4.01 31.20 -3.79
C ALA A 32 -4.82 31.99 -2.74
N VAL A 33 -5.38 31.31 -1.74
CA VAL A 33 -6.13 31.95 -0.65
C VAL A 33 -5.24 32.93 0.13
N PHE A 34 -4.01 32.51 0.45
CA PHE A 34 -3.07 33.36 1.18
C PHE A 34 -2.67 34.61 0.39
N VAL A 35 -2.29 34.44 -0.88
CA VAL A 35 -1.89 35.54 -1.76
C VAL A 35 -3.04 36.53 -1.99
N THR A 36 -4.26 36.01 -2.23
CA THR A 36 -5.47 36.83 -2.37
C THR A 36 -5.71 37.68 -1.12
N GLY A 37 -5.55 37.05 0.07
CA GLY A 37 -5.66 37.77 1.34
C GLY A 37 -4.63 38.91 1.48
N LEU A 38 -3.38 38.69 1.07
CA LEU A 38 -2.34 39.71 1.10
C LEU A 38 -2.65 40.90 0.16
N ILE A 39 -3.16 40.62 -1.05
CA ILE A 39 -3.46 41.65 -2.06
C ILE A 39 -4.64 42.50 -1.60
N ILE A 40 -5.72 41.90 -1.13
CA ILE A 40 -6.95 42.63 -0.77
C ILE A 40 -6.75 43.45 0.51
N PHE A 41 -6.19 42.84 1.54
CA PHE A 41 -6.11 43.50 2.87
C PHE A 41 -4.80 44.25 3.12
N LYS A 42 -3.80 44.11 2.24
CA LYS A 42 -2.46 44.71 2.36
C LYS A 42 -1.80 44.47 3.74
N SER A 43 -2.26 43.48 4.47
CA SER A 43 -1.80 43.11 5.80
C SER A 43 -1.70 41.59 5.93
N ARG A 44 -0.71 41.11 6.70
CA ARG A 44 -0.55 39.71 7.00
C ARG A 44 -1.56 39.18 8.02
N ASN A 45 -2.08 40.06 8.87
CA ASN A 45 -3.06 39.70 9.90
C ASN A 45 -4.47 39.96 9.37
N ASN A 46 -4.98 39.06 8.55
CA ASN A 46 -6.32 39.11 8.01
C ASN A 46 -7.03 37.75 8.10
N TYR A 47 -8.33 37.76 7.94
CA TYR A 47 -9.16 36.53 7.99
C TYR A 47 -8.74 35.48 6.94
N MET A 48 -8.27 35.91 5.76
CA MET A 48 -7.82 34.99 4.71
C MET A 48 -6.55 34.23 5.12
N THR A 49 -5.65 34.88 5.86
CA THR A 49 -4.48 34.22 6.43
C THR A 49 -4.89 33.15 7.45
N LEU A 50 -5.89 33.43 8.29
CA LEU A 50 -6.43 32.45 9.23
C LEU A 50 -7.04 31.25 8.49
N VAL A 51 -7.84 31.50 7.46
CA VAL A 51 -8.43 30.44 6.62
C VAL A 51 -7.35 29.60 5.93
N ALA A 52 -6.34 30.25 5.34
CA ALA A 52 -5.21 29.54 4.73
C ALA A 52 -4.49 28.64 5.73
N THR A 53 -4.27 29.12 6.96
CA THR A 53 -3.62 28.34 8.02
C THR A 53 -4.43 27.10 8.40
N VAL A 54 -5.74 27.23 8.51
CA VAL A 54 -6.63 26.08 8.80
C VAL A 54 -6.63 25.07 7.65
N LEU A 55 -6.57 25.53 6.39
CA LEU A 55 -6.49 24.67 5.21
C LEU A 55 -5.18 23.88 5.11
N VAL A 56 -4.11 24.31 5.79
CA VAL A 56 -2.85 23.55 5.84
C VAL A 56 -3.05 22.18 6.50
N LEU A 57 -3.94 22.04 7.50
CA LEU A 57 -4.17 20.78 8.21
C LEU A 57 -4.65 19.65 7.27
N PRO A 58 -5.74 19.81 6.50
CA PRO A 58 -6.13 18.78 5.54
C PRO A 58 -5.10 18.60 4.43
N GLY A 59 -4.44 19.66 3.99
CA GLY A 59 -3.35 19.59 3.01
C GLY A 59 -2.17 18.74 3.51
N ALA A 60 -1.76 18.94 4.75
CA ALA A 60 -0.71 18.14 5.39
C ALA A 60 -1.09 16.64 5.49
N LYS A 61 -2.36 16.32 5.82
CA LYS A 61 -2.84 14.93 5.87
C LYS A 61 -2.69 14.22 4.51
N ILE A 62 -2.98 14.93 3.42
CA ILE A 62 -2.84 14.39 2.07
C ILE A 62 -1.36 14.19 1.74
N ALA A 63 -0.51 15.16 2.07
CA ALA A 63 0.93 15.08 1.87
C ALA A 63 1.55 13.90 2.65
N VAL A 64 1.19 13.71 3.92
CA VAL A 64 1.65 12.57 4.73
C VAL A 64 1.26 11.25 4.08
N SER A 65 0.04 11.14 3.54
CA SER A 65 -0.41 9.93 2.83
C SER A 65 0.45 9.63 1.60
N TYR A 66 0.95 10.65 0.91
CA TYR A 66 1.91 10.48 -0.18
C TYR A 66 3.29 10.01 0.33
N PHE A 67 3.81 10.65 1.39
CA PHE A 67 5.12 10.31 1.95
C PHE A 67 5.18 8.88 2.52
N ILE A 68 4.10 8.38 3.11
CA ILE A 68 4.02 7.00 3.59
C ILE A 68 4.15 6.00 2.44
N LEU A 69 3.60 6.30 1.27
CA LEU A 69 3.68 5.43 0.11
C LEU A 69 5.05 5.46 -0.60
N LEU A 70 5.85 6.51 -0.37
CA LEU A 70 7.09 6.77 -1.11
C LEU A 70 8.15 5.68 -0.94
N PRO A 71 8.44 5.16 0.27
CA PRO A 71 9.50 4.18 0.47
C PRO A 71 9.17 2.79 -0.07
N HIS A 72 7.89 2.47 -0.30
CA HIS A 72 7.49 1.14 -0.74
C HIS A 72 7.67 0.98 -2.25
N LYS A 73 8.36 -0.08 -2.66
CA LYS A 73 8.53 -0.40 -4.07
C LYS A 73 7.24 -0.93 -4.67
N VAL A 74 6.99 -0.59 -5.91
CA VAL A 74 5.90 -1.16 -6.72
C VAL A 74 6.30 -2.54 -7.18
N CYS A 75 5.35 -3.46 -7.31
CA CYS A 75 5.59 -4.80 -7.80
C CYS A 75 6.12 -4.77 -9.25
N ASP A 76 7.17 -5.54 -9.52
CA ASP A 76 7.73 -5.66 -10.85
C ASP A 76 6.82 -6.51 -11.75
N LYS A 77 6.79 -6.16 -13.05
CA LYS A 77 5.94 -6.85 -14.02
C LYS A 77 6.33 -8.32 -14.22
N GLU A 78 7.61 -8.63 -14.12
CA GLU A 78 8.12 -10.00 -14.23
C GLU A 78 7.61 -10.86 -13.08
N LEU A 79 7.68 -10.32 -11.87
CA LEU A 79 7.19 -10.99 -10.67
C LEU A 79 5.67 -11.16 -10.70
N TYR A 80 4.93 -10.14 -11.16
CA TYR A 80 3.50 -10.25 -11.39
C TYR A 80 3.16 -11.41 -12.34
N THR A 81 3.84 -11.48 -13.50
CA THR A 81 3.60 -12.54 -14.49
C THR A 81 3.92 -13.93 -13.94
N SER A 82 5.00 -14.04 -13.15
CA SER A 82 5.40 -15.30 -12.53
C SER A 82 4.40 -15.78 -11.47
N VAL A 83 3.88 -14.85 -10.64
CA VAL A 83 2.86 -15.17 -9.64
C VAL A 83 1.54 -15.53 -10.32
N GLU A 84 1.12 -14.80 -11.37
CA GLU A 84 -0.09 -15.13 -12.13
C GLU A 84 -0.03 -16.51 -12.77
N ALA A 85 1.15 -16.91 -13.29
CA ALA A 85 1.34 -18.23 -13.86
C ALA A 85 1.37 -19.35 -12.78
N ALA A 86 1.81 -19.02 -11.56
CA ALA A 86 1.97 -19.99 -10.48
C ALA A 86 0.74 -20.10 -9.57
N LYS A 87 -0.15 -19.11 -9.53
CA LYS A 87 -1.29 -19.09 -8.60
C LYS A 87 -2.44 -20.02 -9.00
N GLY A 88 -2.52 -20.43 -10.29
CA GLY A 88 -3.65 -21.20 -10.80
C GLY A 88 -5.00 -20.52 -10.52
N GLU A 89 -5.92 -21.23 -9.84
CA GLU A 89 -7.25 -20.72 -9.47
C GLU A 89 -7.25 -19.93 -8.13
N LEU A 90 -6.11 -19.82 -7.45
CA LEU A 90 -6.02 -19.13 -6.17
C LEU A 90 -6.17 -17.61 -6.31
N SER A 91 -6.73 -16.98 -5.29
CA SER A 91 -6.85 -15.53 -5.25
C SER A 91 -5.51 -14.86 -4.94
N ALA A 92 -5.15 -13.85 -5.71
CA ALA A 92 -3.95 -13.06 -5.47
C ALA A 92 -4.27 -11.57 -5.32
N LEU A 93 -3.57 -10.93 -4.38
CA LEU A 93 -3.61 -9.49 -4.16
C LEU A 93 -2.22 -8.92 -4.42
N TYR A 94 -2.15 -7.76 -5.08
CA TYR A 94 -0.91 -7.09 -5.44
C TYR A 94 -0.81 -5.70 -4.83
N ASP A 95 0.40 -5.20 -4.69
CA ASP A 95 0.68 -3.84 -4.22
C ASP A 95 -0.02 -3.49 -2.90
N VAL A 96 0.00 -4.41 -1.94
CA VAL A 96 -0.64 -4.24 -0.63
C VAL A 96 0.36 -3.69 0.38
N ILE A 97 -0.07 -2.75 1.21
CA ILE A 97 0.70 -2.29 2.37
C ILE A 97 -0.02 -2.75 3.62
N VAL A 98 0.65 -3.60 4.39
CA VAL A 98 0.18 -4.04 5.71
C VAL A 98 0.78 -3.12 6.75
N SER A 99 -0.07 -2.40 7.47
CA SER A 99 0.35 -1.50 8.54
C SER A 99 -0.33 -1.90 9.83
N ASN A 100 0.48 -2.21 10.82
CA ASN A 100 0.05 -2.27 12.20
C ASN A 100 0.79 -1.13 12.93
N ASN A 101 0.15 -0.37 13.77
CA ASN A 101 0.59 0.80 14.57
C ASN A 101 2.11 1.07 14.72
N LYS A 102 2.99 0.21 14.21
CA LYS A 102 4.45 0.32 14.28
C LYS A 102 5.07 0.76 12.96
N LYS A 103 5.15 -0.13 11.97
CA LYS A 103 5.84 0.15 10.70
C LYS A 103 5.06 -0.46 9.53
N PRO A 104 4.77 0.31 8.47
CA PRO A 104 4.14 -0.23 7.27
C PRO A 104 5.13 -1.14 6.54
N ILE A 105 4.65 -2.31 6.10
CA ILE A 105 5.41 -3.30 5.32
C ILE A 105 4.77 -3.41 3.95
N GLY A 106 5.55 -3.18 2.90
CA GLY A 106 5.12 -3.30 1.52
C GLY A 106 5.15 -4.77 1.06
N VAL A 107 4.03 -5.24 0.54
CA VAL A 107 3.87 -6.57 -0.03
C VAL A 107 3.60 -6.44 -1.50
N CYS A 108 4.46 -7.04 -2.31
CA CYS A 108 4.34 -7.04 -3.76
C CYS A 108 3.19 -7.92 -4.24
N ALA A 109 3.16 -9.15 -3.76
CA ALA A 109 2.13 -10.12 -4.07
C ALA A 109 1.76 -10.92 -2.82
N MET A 110 0.48 -11.22 -2.67
CA MET A 110 -0.06 -12.03 -1.61
C MET A 110 -1.02 -13.04 -2.24
N VAL A 111 -0.73 -14.31 -2.10
CA VAL A 111 -1.58 -15.40 -2.59
C VAL A 111 -2.31 -16.02 -1.41
N ILE A 112 -3.61 -16.17 -1.57
CA ILE A 112 -4.52 -16.63 -0.54
C ILE A 112 -5.06 -17.99 -0.96
N SER A 113 -4.82 -18.98 -0.13
CA SER A 113 -5.46 -20.30 -0.15
C SER A 113 -6.33 -20.44 1.09
N ASP A 114 -7.18 -21.47 1.17
CA ASP A 114 -8.20 -21.63 2.21
C ASP A 114 -7.70 -21.38 3.64
N ASN A 115 -6.51 -21.87 3.97
CA ASN A 115 -5.96 -21.78 5.33
C ASN A 115 -4.52 -21.23 5.38
N THR A 116 -4.01 -20.72 4.25
CA THR A 116 -2.63 -20.26 4.14
C THR A 116 -2.55 -18.97 3.32
N ILE A 117 -1.81 -18.01 3.83
CA ILE A 117 -1.47 -16.78 3.12
C ILE A 117 0.04 -16.74 2.91
N ILE A 118 0.44 -16.68 1.67
CA ILE A 118 1.83 -16.53 1.25
C ILE A 118 2.00 -15.11 0.71
N ALA A 119 2.86 -14.34 1.35
CA ALA A 119 3.15 -12.96 0.97
C ALA A 119 4.61 -12.81 0.54
N LEU A 120 4.84 -11.99 -0.48
CA LEU A 120 6.16 -11.66 -1.00
C LEU A 120 6.43 -10.16 -0.84
N SER A 121 7.49 -9.81 -0.11
CA SER A 121 7.90 -8.43 0.09
C SER A 121 9.14 -8.06 -0.73
N HIS A 122 9.13 -6.85 -1.30
CA HIS A 122 10.29 -6.22 -1.92
C HIS A 122 11.16 -5.42 -0.94
N ASP A 123 10.73 -5.28 0.29
CA ASP A 123 11.52 -4.57 1.30
C ASP A 123 12.80 -5.35 1.59
N LYS A 124 13.93 -4.65 1.68
CA LYS A 124 15.26 -5.26 1.85
C LYS A 124 15.41 -6.07 3.14
N ALA A 125 14.68 -5.70 4.18
CA ALA A 125 14.66 -6.38 5.47
C ALA A 125 13.28 -6.17 6.14
N PRO A 126 12.23 -6.85 5.67
CA PRO A 126 10.94 -6.79 6.33
C PRO A 126 11.01 -7.53 7.66
N ASP A 127 10.37 -6.98 8.68
CA ASP A 127 10.18 -7.69 9.95
C ASP A 127 9.12 -8.77 9.76
N LYS A 128 9.57 -10.00 9.45
CA LYS A 128 8.71 -11.16 9.19
C LYS A 128 7.78 -11.44 10.38
N ALA A 129 8.33 -11.42 11.59
CA ALA A 129 7.57 -11.70 12.80
C ALA A 129 6.49 -10.65 13.05
N LEU A 130 6.81 -9.38 12.83
CA LEU A 130 5.86 -8.29 12.94
C LEU A 130 4.74 -8.41 11.90
N PHE A 131 5.08 -8.73 10.65
CA PHE A 131 4.10 -8.92 9.58
C PHE A 131 3.13 -10.06 9.88
N GLU A 132 3.68 -11.25 10.21
CA GLU A 132 2.90 -12.44 10.50
C GLU A 132 1.98 -12.24 11.70
N THR A 133 2.50 -11.63 12.78
CA THR A 133 1.72 -11.33 13.98
C THR A 133 0.60 -10.34 13.69
N SER A 134 0.90 -9.27 12.95
CA SER A 134 -0.07 -8.22 12.60
C SER A 134 -1.20 -8.76 11.74
N LEU A 135 -0.86 -9.57 10.74
CA LEU A 135 -1.86 -10.13 9.83
C LEU A 135 -2.69 -11.22 10.53
N LYS A 136 -2.07 -12.06 11.35
CA LYS A 136 -2.78 -13.06 12.18
C LYS A 136 -3.73 -12.37 13.17
N GLU A 137 -3.33 -11.29 13.81
CA GLU A 137 -4.18 -10.54 14.73
C GLU A 137 -5.38 -9.94 14.00
N PHE A 138 -5.17 -9.37 12.82
CA PHE A 138 -6.24 -8.83 11.98
C PHE A 138 -7.24 -9.92 11.57
N LEU A 139 -6.77 -11.07 11.10
CA LEU A 139 -7.60 -12.19 10.66
C LEU A 139 -8.31 -12.90 11.82
N LYS A 140 -7.69 -12.95 13.00
CA LYS A 140 -8.30 -13.50 14.22
C LYS A 140 -9.54 -12.69 14.64
N ASN A 141 -9.56 -11.38 14.43
CA ASN A 141 -10.73 -10.55 14.68
C ASN A 141 -11.94 -10.99 13.82
N ASP A 142 -11.67 -11.49 12.61
CA ASP A 142 -12.67 -12.06 11.69
C ASP A 142 -12.90 -13.58 11.90
N LYS A 143 -12.37 -14.15 13.00
CA LYS A 143 -12.46 -15.58 13.37
C LYS A 143 -11.81 -16.53 12.35
N LEU A 144 -10.89 -16.03 11.54
CA LEU A 144 -10.13 -16.82 10.57
C LEU A 144 -8.80 -17.28 11.20
N ASN A 145 -8.56 -18.60 11.20
CA ASN A 145 -7.33 -19.19 11.70
C ASN A 145 -6.44 -19.60 10.51
N VAL A 146 -5.57 -18.70 10.11
CA VAL A 146 -4.79 -18.82 8.87
C VAL A 146 -3.30 -18.85 9.18
N THR A 147 -2.56 -19.71 8.49
CA THR A 147 -1.09 -19.69 8.50
C THR A 147 -0.60 -18.60 7.56
N VAL A 148 0.20 -17.67 8.11
CA VAL A 148 0.75 -16.55 7.34
C VAL A 148 2.26 -16.72 7.25
N THR A 149 2.81 -16.62 6.04
CA THR A 149 4.25 -16.69 5.79
C THR A 149 4.70 -15.56 4.87
N LEU A 150 5.73 -14.82 5.29
CA LEU A 150 6.33 -13.76 4.49
C LEU A 150 7.67 -14.19 3.90
N TYR A 151 7.76 -14.13 2.59
CA TYR A 151 9.01 -14.34 1.82
C TYR A 151 9.59 -13.00 1.36
N THR A 152 10.90 -12.99 1.17
CA THR A 152 11.62 -11.85 0.58
C THR A 152 12.09 -12.22 -0.82
N GLU A 153 12.48 -11.22 -1.60
CA GLU A 153 12.99 -11.39 -2.97
C GLU A 153 14.16 -12.40 -3.07
N LYS A 154 14.95 -12.55 -1.99
CA LYS A 154 16.02 -13.55 -1.90
C LYS A 154 15.49 -14.99 -1.78
N ASP A 155 14.31 -15.16 -1.28
CA ASP A 155 13.66 -16.46 -1.05
C ASP A 155 12.71 -16.84 -2.21
N THR A 156 12.71 -16.05 -3.29
CA THR A 156 11.69 -16.13 -4.37
C THR A 156 11.68 -17.50 -5.08
N SER A 157 12.84 -18.13 -5.28
CA SER A 157 12.91 -19.46 -5.90
C SER A 157 12.22 -20.54 -5.08
N VAL A 158 12.24 -20.41 -3.76
CA VAL A 158 11.58 -21.31 -2.80
C VAL A 158 10.07 -21.05 -2.75
N SER A 159 9.65 -19.79 -2.89
CA SER A 159 8.24 -19.39 -2.83
C SER A 159 7.41 -19.97 -3.98
N TYR A 160 7.94 -20.00 -5.20
CA TYR A 160 7.22 -20.56 -6.35
C TYR A 160 7.02 -22.06 -6.25
N THR A 161 8.01 -22.81 -5.72
CA THR A 161 7.88 -24.25 -5.47
C THR A 161 6.82 -24.55 -4.40
N HIS A 162 6.71 -23.73 -3.37
CA HIS A 162 5.68 -23.89 -2.35
C HIS A 162 4.27 -23.55 -2.86
N LEU A 163 4.11 -22.51 -3.67
CA LEU A 163 2.83 -22.18 -4.31
C LEU A 163 2.35 -23.36 -5.18
N ARG A 164 3.24 -23.92 -5.98
CA ARG A 164 2.93 -25.08 -6.85
C ARG A 164 2.63 -26.35 -6.06
N ALA A 165 3.26 -26.56 -4.91
CA ALA A 165 3.00 -27.72 -4.06
C ALA A 165 1.63 -27.62 -3.35
N HIS A 166 1.16 -26.43 -3.01
CA HIS A 166 -0.18 -26.23 -2.45
C HIS A 166 -1.29 -26.44 -3.49
N GLU A 167 -1.07 -26.01 -4.74
CA GLU A 167 -1.99 -26.24 -5.85
C GLU A 167 -2.20 -27.74 -6.11
N THR A 168 -1.10 -28.54 -6.07
CA THR A 168 -1.17 -29.98 -6.28
C THR A 168 -1.92 -30.70 -5.15
N LYS A 169 -1.86 -30.19 -3.92
CA LYS A 169 -2.63 -30.73 -2.80
C LYS A 169 -4.11 -30.38 -2.85
N ALA A 170 -4.47 -29.18 -3.30
CA ALA A 170 -5.87 -28.75 -3.46
C ALA A 170 -6.60 -29.52 -4.57
N ASN A 171 -5.88 -29.97 -5.62
CA ASN A 171 -6.43 -30.75 -6.73
C ASN A 171 -6.48 -32.27 -6.49
N LEU A 172 -6.10 -32.76 -5.30
CA LEU A 172 -6.09 -34.19 -4.94
C LEU A 172 -7.15 -34.60 -3.88
N VAL A 173 -8.12 -33.70 -3.62
CA VAL A 173 -9.26 -34.01 -2.71
C VAL A 173 -10.57 -33.94 -3.48
#